data_696bd64fa9fcabca86c86ef9b69e2fd6
#
_entry.id   696bd64fa9fcabca86c86ef9b69e2fd6
#
_cell.length_a   1.000
_cell.length_b   1.000
_cell.length_c   1.000
_cell.angle_alpha   90.00
_cell.angle_beta   90.00
_cell.angle_gamma   90.00
#
_symmetry.space_group_name_H-M   'P 1'
#
loop_
_entity.id
_entity.type
_entity.pdbx_description
1 polymer ?
#
loop_
_entity_poly.entity_id
_entity_poly.type
_entity_poly.pdbx_seq_one_letter_code
_entity_poly.pdbx_strand_id
1 'polypeptide(L)'
;MDIIKLSIVEPDMMRREWLATCLCREVDFRIVGIGTDFLEACQSSSVAQVDVLIDNVDSIAMTRVRTWAAVHVLLLEARVVALTNGVDDGVLETTLGAGVTALQLLSTEPSVLCRAVRNAARGVVDFDPALIERAKRVVLQPLAEGQLRYGGLTIDLDKHDVTRWGRHVHLTPLEFQVLAYLACRDGQPASLEELLVNVWQAPAYRGGTLAQVHNCIKRIRQKIEPDLRHPRYLCCERGWGYFLNDPTRAVSLASDDGLVVPAVSLPLR
;
A
#
# COMPACT_ATOMS: atom_id res chain seq x y z
N MET A 1 20.88 -19.17 -18.72
CA MET A 1 19.70 -18.94 -17.85
C MET A 1 20.22 -18.12 -16.70
N ASP A 2 19.71 -16.90 -16.54
CA ASP A 2 20.20 -16.01 -15.49
C ASP A 2 19.71 -16.55 -14.14
N ILE A 3 20.62 -16.57 -13.15
CA ILE A 3 20.30 -17.04 -11.80
C ILE A 3 19.57 -15.94 -11.06
N ILE A 4 18.37 -16.24 -10.57
CA ILE A 4 17.56 -15.34 -9.75
C ILE A 4 18.02 -15.45 -8.30
N LYS A 5 18.49 -14.34 -7.73
CA LYS A 5 18.96 -14.26 -6.34
C LYS A 5 17.81 -13.90 -5.42
N LEU A 6 17.55 -14.78 -4.46
CA LEU A 6 16.40 -14.69 -3.55
C LEU A 6 16.82 -14.32 -2.14
N SER A 7 16.06 -13.46 -1.49
CA SER A 7 16.10 -13.26 -0.04
C SER A 7 14.74 -13.66 0.55
N ILE A 8 14.75 -14.38 1.68
CA ILE A 8 13.56 -14.90 2.35
C ILE A 8 13.43 -14.29 3.72
N VAL A 9 12.27 -13.70 4.00
CA VAL A 9 11.88 -13.18 5.31
C VAL A 9 10.66 -13.93 5.80
N GLU A 10 10.86 -14.85 6.73
CA GLU A 10 9.81 -15.68 7.33
C GLU A 10 10.11 -15.89 8.82
N PRO A 11 9.28 -15.38 9.75
CA PRO A 11 9.47 -15.54 11.18
C PRO A 11 9.34 -16.97 11.66
N ASP A 12 8.42 -17.74 11.08
CA ASP A 12 8.20 -19.13 11.45
C ASP A 12 9.33 -20.02 10.93
N MET A 13 10.01 -20.72 11.84
CA MET A 13 11.18 -21.54 11.51
C MET A 13 10.84 -22.68 10.56
N MET A 14 9.72 -23.38 10.78
CA MET A 14 9.33 -24.53 9.96
C MET A 14 9.01 -24.10 8.54
N ARG A 15 8.30 -22.98 8.38
CA ARG A 15 7.97 -22.42 7.05
C ARG A 15 9.20 -21.88 6.35
N ARG A 16 10.10 -21.24 7.10
CA ARG A 16 11.36 -20.73 6.54
C ARG A 16 12.22 -21.87 5.97
N GLU A 17 12.34 -23.00 6.70
CA GLU A 17 13.05 -24.19 6.23
C GLU A 17 12.34 -24.83 5.02
N TRP A 18 11.01 -24.88 5.04
CA TRP A 18 10.22 -25.39 3.92
C TRP A 18 10.42 -24.54 2.65
N LEU A 19 10.32 -23.22 2.76
CA LEU A 19 10.57 -22.29 1.66
C LEU A 19 11.98 -22.48 1.08
N ALA A 20 12.98 -22.49 1.95
CA ALA A 20 14.37 -22.72 1.53
C ALA A 20 14.53 -24.05 0.79
N THR A 21 13.96 -25.13 1.32
CA THR A 21 14.03 -26.46 0.72
C THR A 21 13.35 -26.53 -0.65
N CYS A 22 12.17 -25.89 -0.78
CA CYS A 22 11.43 -25.86 -2.04
C CYS A 22 12.19 -25.08 -3.12
N LEU A 23 12.70 -23.91 -2.76
CA LEU A 23 13.33 -22.99 -3.71
C LEU A 23 14.75 -23.45 -4.09
N CYS A 24 15.50 -24.09 -3.20
CA CYS A 24 16.82 -24.65 -3.51
C CYS A 24 16.80 -25.81 -4.51
N ARG A 25 15.64 -26.42 -4.79
CA ARG A 25 15.52 -27.48 -5.79
C ARG A 25 15.53 -26.95 -7.23
N GLU A 26 15.27 -25.66 -7.40
CA GLU A 26 15.23 -25.02 -8.71
C GLU A 26 16.63 -24.60 -9.13
N VAL A 27 17.03 -24.98 -10.34
CA VAL A 27 18.40 -24.74 -10.85
C VAL A 27 18.67 -23.27 -11.19
N ASP A 28 17.62 -22.48 -11.37
CA ASP A 28 17.67 -21.07 -11.70
C ASP A 28 17.54 -20.15 -10.47
N PHE A 29 17.42 -20.73 -9.25
CA PHE A 29 17.32 -19.96 -8.02
C PHE A 29 18.57 -20.07 -7.16
N ARG A 30 18.94 -18.97 -6.52
CA ARG A 30 20.00 -18.91 -5.52
C ARG A 30 19.57 -18.10 -4.31
N ILE A 31 19.40 -18.74 -3.17
CA ILE A 31 19.12 -18.05 -1.92
C ILE A 31 20.40 -17.36 -1.45
N VAL A 32 20.35 -16.04 -1.35
CA VAL A 32 21.47 -15.20 -0.92
C VAL A 32 21.25 -14.59 0.46
N GLY A 33 20.02 -14.60 0.98
CA GLY A 33 19.67 -14.13 2.31
C GLY A 33 18.50 -14.90 2.87
N ILE A 34 18.48 -15.15 4.17
CA ILE A 34 17.38 -15.79 4.87
C ILE A 34 17.35 -15.28 6.32
N GLY A 35 16.17 -14.92 6.82
CA GLY A 35 16.04 -14.41 8.18
C GLY A 35 14.61 -14.38 8.68
N THR A 36 14.46 -14.12 9.97
CA THR A 36 13.18 -13.91 10.64
C THR A 36 12.61 -12.53 10.35
N ASP A 37 13.49 -11.60 10.01
CA ASP A 37 13.16 -10.24 9.59
C ASP A 37 14.10 -9.78 8.48
N PHE A 38 13.80 -8.61 7.92
CA PHE A 38 14.56 -8.04 6.81
C PHE A 38 16.02 -7.75 7.16
N LEU A 39 16.30 -7.29 8.38
CA LEU A 39 17.65 -6.97 8.80
C LEU A 39 18.52 -8.22 8.86
N GLU A 40 18.01 -9.30 9.46
CA GLU A 40 18.69 -10.59 9.52
C GLU A 40 18.94 -11.15 8.11
N ALA A 41 17.92 -11.12 7.25
CA ALA A 41 18.05 -11.57 5.88
C ALA A 41 19.09 -10.77 5.08
N CYS A 42 19.23 -9.47 5.35
CA CYS A 42 20.23 -8.61 4.73
C CYS A 42 21.65 -8.77 5.28
N GLN A 43 21.82 -9.19 6.55
CA GLN A 43 23.15 -9.43 7.13
C GLN A 43 23.88 -10.59 6.47
N SER A 44 23.12 -11.54 5.91
CA SER A 44 23.66 -12.73 5.25
C SER A 44 24.02 -12.50 3.78
N SER A 45 23.65 -11.35 3.20
CA SER A 45 23.83 -11.05 1.78
C SER A 45 24.37 -9.64 1.56
N SER A 46 25.10 -9.46 0.45
CA SER A 46 25.30 -8.13 -0.10
C SER A 46 23.92 -7.65 -0.60
N VAL A 47 23.29 -6.73 0.12
CA VAL A 47 21.94 -6.17 -0.13
C VAL A 47 21.77 -5.71 -1.60
N ALA A 48 22.86 -5.29 -2.23
CA ALA A 48 22.88 -4.85 -3.63
C ALA A 48 22.68 -5.96 -4.67
N GLN A 49 22.46 -7.22 -4.28
CA GLN A 49 22.40 -8.35 -5.20
C GLN A 49 21.13 -9.22 -5.06
N VAL A 50 20.06 -8.70 -4.51
CA VAL A 50 18.78 -9.43 -4.39
C VAL A 50 17.88 -9.05 -5.57
N ASP A 51 17.46 -10.05 -6.35
CA ASP A 51 16.51 -9.84 -7.45
C ASP A 51 15.06 -9.93 -6.96
N VAL A 52 14.78 -10.87 -6.04
CA VAL A 52 13.44 -11.09 -5.48
C VAL A 52 13.51 -11.28 -3.98
N LEU A 53 12.72 -10.49 -3.26
CA LEU A 53 12.45 -10.65 -1.83
C LEU A 53 11.14 -11.42 -1.65
N ILE A 54 11.17 -12.50 -0.89
CA ILE A 54 9.98 -13.24 -0.46
C ILE A 54 9.71 -12.89 0.99
N ASP A 55 8.54 -12.32 1.28
CA ASP A 55 8.18 -11.86 2.62
C ASP A 55 6.80 -12.37 3.05
N ASN A 56 6.72 -12.94 4.26
CA ASN A 56 5.46 -13.29 4.89
C ASN A 56 4.82 -12.07 5.54
N VAL A 57 3.69 -11.66 4.98
CA VAL A 57 3.00 -10.43 5.37
C VAL A 57 2.03 -10.59 6.54
N ASP A 58 1.70 -11.81 6.95
CA ASP A 58 0.76 -12.06 8.07
C ASP A 58 1.33 -11.69 9.44
N SER A 59 2.64 -11.72 9.58
CA SER A 59 3.31 -11.33 10.83
C SER A 59 3.47 -9.82 10.95
N ILE A 60 2.76 -9.06 10.13
CA ILE A 60 2.84 -7.61 10.11
C ILE A 60 2.08 -7.01 11.29
N ALA A 61 2.76 -6.87 12.41
CA ALA A 61 2.55 -5.69 13.22
C ALA A 61 2.91 -4.47 12.31
N MET A 62 2.20 -3.34 12.45
CA MET A 62 2.37 -2.06 11.71
C MET A 62 3.84 -1.62 11.46
N THR A 63 4.79 -2.23 12.13
CA THR A 63 6.23 -2.02 12.01
C THR A 63 6.82 -2.47 10.67
N ARG A 64 6.26 -3.49 10.01
CA ARG A 64 6.81 -4.06 8.75
C ARG A 64 6.41 -3.31 7.49
N VAL A 65 5.28 -2.62 7.47
CA VAL A 65 4.94 -1.69 6.37
C VAL A 65 6.05 -0.65 6.20
N ARG A 66 6.68 -0.25 7.31
CA ARG A 66 7.85 0.64 7.30
C ARG A 66 9.09 -0.04 6.72
N THR A 67 9.20 -1.36 6.89
CA THR A 67 10.31 -2.14 6.33
C THR A 67 10.20 -2.22 4.80
N TRP A 68 9.01 -2.33 4.23
CA TRP A 68 8.83 -2.34 2.77
C TRP A 68 9.15 -1.00 2.11
N ALA A 69 8.79 0.12 2.74
CA ALA A 69 9.25 1.44 2.28
C ALA A 69 10.79 1.55 2.35
N ALA A 70 11.40 0.98 3.41
CA ALA A 70 12.85 0.90 3.52
C ALA A 70 13.48 -0.09 2.52
N VAL A 71 12.79 -1.21 2.22
CA VAL A 71 13.19 -2.18 1.19
C VAL A 71 13.23 -1.51 -0.17
N HIS A 72 12.21 -0.74 -0.55
CA HIS A 72 12.23 0.04 -1.80
C HIS A 72 13.34 1.08 -1.86
N VAL A 73 13.76 1.63 -0.71
CA VAL A 73 14.87 2.59 -0.64
C VAL A 73 16.24 1.89 -0.69
N LEU A 74 16.35 0.71 -0.06
CA LEU A 74 17.62 -0.02 0.06
C LEU A 74 17.84 -1.04 -1.07
N LEU A 75 16.77 -1.59 -1.63
CA LEU A 75 16.79 -2.57 -2.72
C LEU A 75 16.11 -1.97 -3.95
N LEU A 76 16.70 -0.93 -4.52
CA LEU A 76 16.15 -0.12 -5.62
C LEU A 76 15.64 -0.94 -6.83
N GLU A 77 16.04 -2.20 -6.98
CA GLU A 77 15.68 -3.06 -8.11
C GLU A 77 15.00 -4.39 -7.71
N ALA A 78 15.01 -4.76 -6.43
CA ALA A 78 14.43 -6.04 -6.00
C ALA A 78 12.89 -6.02 -6.10
N ARG A 79 12.34 -7.12 -6.62
CA ARG A 79 10.89 -7.35 -6.68
C ARG A 79 10.42 -8.04 -5.41
N VAL A 80 9.18 -7.82 -5.03
CA VAL A 80 8.63 -8.42 -3.80
C VAL A 80 7.54 -9.44 -4.14
N VAL A 81 7.73 -10.66 -3.62
CA VAL A 81 6.72 -11.72 -3.56
C VAL A 81 6.20 -11.78 -2.13
N ALA A 82 4.99 -11.33 -1.90
CA ALA A 82 4.34 -11.38 -0.61
C ALA A 82 3.60 -12.71 -0.42
N LEU A 83 3.74 -13.30 0.77
CA LEU A 83 3.05 -14.53 1.17
C LEU A 83 2.08 -14.24 2.31
N THR A 84 0.87 -14.84 2.28
CA THR A 84 -0.16 -14.65 3.31
C THR A 84 -0.96 -15.92 3.57
N ASN A 85 -1.39 -16.18 4.81
CA ASN A 85 -2.29 -17.31 5.14
C ASN A 85 -3.76 -17.05 4.77
N GLY A 86 -4.09 -15.82 4.55
CA GLY A 86 -5.46 -15.40 4.30
C GLY A 86 -5.64 -13.94 4.68
N VAL A 87 -6.51 -13.28 4.01
CA VAL A 87 -6.44 -11.84 3.90
C VAL A 87 -7.29 -11.18 4.98
N ASP A 88 -6.67 -10.49 5.90
CA ASP A 88 -7.24 -9.27 6.45
C ASP A 88 -7.22 -8.22 5.32
N ASP A 89 -8.36 -7.56 5.08
CA ASP A 89 -8.50 -6.56 4.00
C ASP A 89 -7.47 -5.43 4.12
N GLY A 90 -7.01 -5.11 5.35
CA GLY A 90 -5.95 -4.14 5.59
C GLY A 90 -4.56 -4.61 5.17
N VAL A 91 -4.28 -5.91 5.26
CA VAL A 91 -3.03 -6.51 4.75
C VAL A 91 -3.02 -6.45 3.22
N LEU A 92 -4.15 -6.78 2.58
CA LEU A 92 -4.29 -6.74 1.13
C LEU A 92 -4.07 -5.31 0.59
N GLU A 93 -4.70 -4.30 1.21
CA GLU A 93 -4.51 -2.90 0.86
C GLU A 93 -3.05 -2.48 0.97
N THR A 94 -2.47 -2.79 2.12
CA THR A 94 -1.08 -2.43 2.41
C THR A 94 -0.13 -3.05 1.41
N THR A 95 -0.37 -4.32 1.08
CA THR A 95 0.44 -5.09 0.15
C THR A 95 0.33 -4.54 -1.27
N LEU A 96 -0.88 -4.34 -1.77
CA LEU A 96 -1.13 -3.78 -3.09
C LEU A 96 -0.59 -2.35 -3.22
N GLY A 97 -0.83 -1.52 -2.20
CA GLY A 97 -0.32 -0.14 -2.18
C GLY A 97 1.19 -0.03 -1.99
N ALA A 98 1.88 -1.08 -1.53
CA ALA A 98 3.35 -1.13 -1.45
C ALA A 98 4.01 -1.52 -2.78
N GLY A 99 3.23 -1.82 -3.82
CA GLY A 99 3.77 -2.16 -5.14
C GLY A 99 4.43 -3.53 -5.21
N VAL A 100 3.91 -4.52 -4.45
CA VAL A 100 4.40 -5.90 -4.56
C VAL A 100 4.15 -6.44 -5.96
N THR A 101 5.09 -7.21 -6.46
CA THR A 101 5.02 -7.79 -7.80
C THR A 101 4.21 -9.08 -7.81
N ALA A 102 4.23 -9.85 -6.70
CA ALA A 102 3.40 -11.04 -6.57
C ALA A 102 2.81 -11.13 -5.16
N LEU A 103 1.60 -11.69 -5.07
CA LEU A 103 0.90 -11.98 -3.82
C LEU A 103 0.32 -13.39 -3.90
N GLN A 104 0.81 -14.29 -3.05
CA GLN A 104 0.44 -15.70 -3.06
C GLN A 104 -0.03 -16.15 -1.67
N LEU A 105 -0.88 -17.18 -1.63
CA LEU A 105 -1.24 -17.83 -0.37
C LEU A 105 -0.07 -18.67 0.15
N LEU A 106 0.14 -18.68 1.46
CA LEU A 106 1.14 -19.56 2.12
C LEU A 106 0.83 -21.04 1.92
N SER A 107 -0.43 -21.40 1.62
CA SER A 107 -0.86 -22.76 1.29
C SER A 107 -0.62 -23.12 -0.19
N THR A 108 -0.02 -22.21 -0.97
CA THR A 108 0.20 -22.41 -2.39
C THR A 108 1.18 -23.57 -2.65
N GLU A 109 0.99 -24.27 -3.77
CA GLU A 109 1.92 -25.34 -4.14
C GLU A 109 3.30 -24.78 -4.51
N PRO A 110 4.39 -25.53 -4.25
CA PRO A 110 5.75 -25.10 -4.58
C PRO A 110 5.92 -24.66 -6.04
N SER A 111 5.28 -25.36 -6.96
CA SER A 111 5.30 -25.04 -8.40
C SER A 111 4.73 -23.66 -8.72
N VAL A 112 3.65 -23.29 -8.05
CA VAL A 112 3.00 -21.97 -8.19
C VAL A 112 3.87 -20.89 -7.60
N LEU A 113 4.46 -21.13 -6.42
CA LEU A 113 5.41 -20.21 -5.81
C LEU A 113 6.62 -19.95 -6.70
N CYS A 114 7.23 -21.02 -7.24
CA CYS A 114 8.38 -20.89 -8.14
C CYS A 114 8.03 -20.10 -9.41
N ARG A 115 6.82 -20.33 -9.96
CA ARG A 115 6.31 -19.52 -11.08
C ARG A 115 6.18 -18.06 -10.70
N ALA A 116 5.57 -17.76 -9.55
CA ALA A 116 5.38 -16.40 -9.07
C ALA A 116 6.72 -15.66 -8.87
N VAL A 117 7.73 -16.35 -8.34
CA VAL A 117 9.09 -15.83 -8.21
C VAL A 117 9.72 -15.50 -9.57
N ARG A 118 9.59 -16.41 -10.56
CA ARG A 118 10.09 -16.16 -11.93
C ARG A 118 9.38 -14.99 -12.60
N ASN A 119 8.07 -14.90 -12.42
CA ASN A 119 7.27 -13.81 -12.94
C ASN A 119 7.68 -12.49 -12.29
N ALA A 120 7.82 -12.47 -10.96
CA ALA A 120 8.27 -11.30 -10.22
C ALA A 120 9.66 -10.81 -10.70
N ALA A 121 10.64 -11.71 -10.88
CA ALA A 121 11.96 -11.36 -11.38
C ALA A 121 11.93 -10.69 -12.76
N ARG A 122 10.92 -10.99 -13.57
CA ARG A 122 10.69 -10.37 -14.88
C ARG A 122 9.84 -9.11 -14.84
N GLY A 123 9.38 -8.70 -13.64
CA GLY A 123 8.46 -7.59 -13.47
C GLY A 123 7.01 -7.91 -13.87
N VAL A 124 6.68 -9.20 -14.06
CA VAL A 124 5.31 -9.64 -14.37
C VAL A 124 4.53 -9.83 -13.08
N VAL A 125 3.37 -9.20 -12.99
CA VAL A 125 2.47 -9.29 -11.85
C VAL A 125 1.84 -10.69 -11.79
N ASP A 126 1.92 -11.35 -10.62
CA ASP A 126 1.37 -12.69 -10.39
C ASP A 126 0.67 -12.77 -9.03
N PHE A 127 -0.63 -12.54 -9.01
CA PHE A 127 -1.44 -12.62 -7.81
C PHE A 127 -2.30 -13.88 -7.79
N ASP A 128 -2.44 -14.49 -6.60
CA ASP A 128 -3.35 -15.61 -6.41
C ASP A 128 -4.79 -15.20 -6.80
N PRO A 129 -5.49 -15.99 -7.64
CA PRO A 129 -6.83 -15.64 -8.11
C PRO A 129 -7.84 -15.41 -6.99
N ALA A 130 -7.75 -16.14 -5.87
CA ALA A 130 -8.65 -15.96 -4.73
C ALA A 130 -8.44 -14.60 -4.06
N LEU A 131 -7.19 -14.12 -4.03
CA LEU A 131 -6.85 -12.80 -3.49
C LEU A 131 -7.31 -11.67 -4.43
N ILE A 132 -7.17 -11.87 -5.74
CA ILE A 132 -7.70 -10.94 -6.76
C ILE A 132 -9.22 -10.81 -6.63
N GLU A 133 -9.94 -11.93 -6.57
CA GLU A 133 -11.41 -11.91 -6.47
C GLU A 133 -11.89 -11.25 -5.17
N ARG A 134 -11.14 -11.41 -4.09
CA ARG A 134 -11.44 -10.70 -2.85
C ARG A 134 -11.18 -9.19 -2.97
N ALA A 135 -10.05 -8.79 -3.55
CA ALA A 135 -9.75 -7.39 -3.81
C ALA A 135 -10.82 -6.75 -4.71
N LYS A 136 -11.23 -7.43 -5.77
CA LYS A 136 -12.32 -6.99 -6.66
C LYS A 136 -13.63 -6.81 -5.89
N ARG A 137 -14.02 -7.75 -5.02
CA ARG A 137 -15.24 -7.62 -4.21
C ARG A 137 -15.24 -6.40 -3.31
N VAL A 138 -14.08 -6.05 -2.76
CA VAL A 138 -13.95 -4.88 -1.88
C VAL A 138 -13.86 -3.58 -2.70
N VAL A 139 -13.11 -3.59 -3.80
CA VAL A 139 -12.83 -2.39 -4.61
C VAL A 139 -13.93 -2.12 -5.64
N LEU A 140 -14.58 -3.19 -6.18
CA LEU A 140 -15.59 -3.08 -7.25
C LEU A 140 -17.04 -3.21 -6.77
N GLN A 141 -17.31 -3.18 -5.46
CA GLN A 141 -18.71 -3.08 -5.01
C GLN A 141 -19.34 -1.83 -5.63
N PRO A 142 -20.53 -1.95 -6.23
CA PRO A 142 -21.21 -0.77 -6.76
C PRO A 142 -21.40 0.24 -5.63
N LEU A 143 -21.02 1.47 -5.88
CA LEU A 143 -21.25 2.58 -4.94
C LEU A 143 -22.74 2.91 -4.94
N ALA A 144 -23.32 3.09 -3.77
CA ALA A 144 -24.63 3.70 -3.65
C ALA A 144 -24.56 5.18 -4.10
N GLU A 145 -25.72 5.74 -4.47
CA GLU A 145 -25.82 7.18 -4.75
C GLU A 145 -25.27 7.97 -3.55
N GLY A 146 -24.49 9.02 -3.80
CA GLY A 146 -23.86 9.82 -2.75
C GLY A 146 -22.59 9.22 -2.12
N GLN A 147 -22.13 8.06 -2.56
CA GLN A 147 -20.90 7.45 -2.06
C GLN A 147 -19.70 7.72 -2.99
N LEU A 148 -18.56 8.08 -2.38
CA LEU A 148 -17.27 8.23 -3.05
C LEU A 148 -16.29 7.22 -2.50
N ARG A 149 -15.46 6.62 -3.38
CA ARG A 149 -14.47 5.62 -2.99
C ARG A 149 -13.08 6.03 -3.41
N TYR A 150 -12.15 5.84 -2.47
CA TYR A 150 -10.72 6.04 -2.63
C TYR A 150 -10.00 4.78 -2.09
N GLY A 151 -9.76 3.80 -2.95
CA GLY A 151 -9.26 2.50 -2.52
C GLY A 151 -10.18 1.84 -1.47
N GLY A 152 -9.65 1.54 -0.30
CA GLY A 152 -10.43 0.97 0.81
C GLY A 152 -11.26 1.97 1.61
N LEU A 153 -11.12 3.27 1.34
CA LEU A 153 -11.89 4.32 2.00
C LEU A 153 -13.16 4.60 1.23
N THR A 154 -14.32 4.49 1.87
CA THR A 154 -15.63 4.86 1.30
C THR A 154 -16.22 5.99 2.13
N ILE A 155 -16.64 7.06 1.47
CA ILE A 155 -17.24 8.26 2.06
C ILE A 155 -18.69 8.32 1.58
N ASP A 156 -19.63 8.21 2.48
CA ASP A 156 -21.07 8.36 2.22
C ASP A 156 -21.47 9.78 2.57
N LEU A 157 -21.70 10.59 1.53
CA LEU A 157 -21.99 12.01 1.68
C LEU A 157 -23.40 12.24 2.26
N ASP A 158 -24.34 11.35 1.96
CA ASP A 158 -25.73 11.47 2.41
C ASP A 158 -25.87 11.08 3.88
N LYS A 159 -25.19 10.01 4.29
CA LYS A 159 -25.24 9.52 5.68
C LYS A 159 -24.22 10.20 6.59
N HIS A 160 -23.32 11.04 6.03
CA HIS A 160 -22.19 11.60 6.76
C HIS A 160 -21.33 10.54 7.45
N ASP A 161 -21.13 9.41 6.77
CA ASP A 161 -20.42 8.26 7.29
C ASP A 161 -19.17 7.95 6.48
N VAL A 162 -18.17 7.41 7.14
CA VAL A 162 -16.92 7.00 6.52
C VAL A 162 -16.59 5.58 6.96
N THR A 163 -16.28 4.75 6.01
CA THR A 163 -15.77 3.40 6.30
C THR A 163 -14.40 3.21 5.68
N ARG A 164 -13.55 2.46 6.35
CA ARG A 164 -12.29 1.96 5.80
C ARG A 164 -12.33 0.44 5.81
N TRP A 165 -12.33 -0.16 4.62
CA TRP A 165 -12.48 -1.61 4.44
C TRP A 165 -13.71 -2.17 5.15
N GLY A 166 -14.84 -1.46 5.02
CA GLY A 166 -16.11 -1.83 5.65
C GLY A 166 -16.18 -1.58 7.16
N ARG A 167 -15.11 -1.09 7.80
CA ARG A 167 -15.11 -0.70 9.22
C ARG A 167 -15.39 0.79 9.36
N HIS A 168 -16.37 1.14 10.20
CA HIS A 168 -16.69 2.54 10.46
C HIS A 168 -15.53 3.33 11.06
N VAL A 169 -15.31 4.52 10.53
CA VAL A 169 -14.32 5.49 10.99
C VAL A 169 -15.05 6.67 11.63
N HIS A 170 -14.98 6.77 12.96
CA HIS A 170 -15.65 7.87 13.67
C HIS A 170 -14.93 9.20 13.45
N LEU A 171 -15.50 10.02 12.56
CA LEU A 171 -15.08 11.41 12.35
C LEU A 171 -16.00 12.37 13.10
N THR A 172 -15.44 13.47 13.59
CA THR A 172 -16.27 14.59 14.05
C THR A 172 -16.92 15.28 12.83
N PRO A 173 -18.01 16.05 13.02
CA PRO A 173 -18.64 16.77 11.90
C PRO A 173 -17.67 17.61 11.07
N LEU A 174 -16.75 18.30 11.73
CA LEU A 174 -15.75 19.13 11.05
C LEU A 174 -14.73 18.30 10.27
N GLU A 175 -14.25 17.19 10.85
CA GLU A 175 -13.34 16.26 10.16
C GLU A 175 -14.02 15.64 8.93
N PHE A 176 -15.30 15.28 9.05
CA PHE A 176 -16.07 14.78 7.92
C PHE A 176 -16.23 15.85 6.83
N GLN A 177 -16.56 17.09 7.19
CA GLN A 177 -16.69 18.17 6.22
C GLN A 177 -15.40 18.44 5.45
N VAL A 178 -14.23 18.41 6.11
CA VAL A 178 -12.93 18.52 5.44
C VAL A 178 -12.73 17.36 4.46
N LEU A 179 -13.00 16.14 4.91
CA LEU A 179 -12.81 14.95 4.08
C LEU A 179 -13.76 14.95 2.88
N ALA A 180 -15.04 15.27 3.08
CA ALA A 180 -16.05 15.37 2.04
C ALA A 180 -15.71 16.49 1.03
N TYR A 181 -15.27 17.64 1.52
CA TYR A 181 -14.84 18.74 0.65
C TYR A 181 -13.70 18.31 -0.29
N LEU A 182 -12.68 17.65 0.25
CA LEU A 182 -11.55 17.14 -0.55
C LEU A 182 -11.99 16.02 -1.49
N ALA A 183 -12.91 15.15 -1.07
CA ALA A 183 -13.44 14.08 -1.90
C ALA A 183 -14.20 14.62 -3.13
N CYS A 184 -14.99 15.66 -2.97
CA CYS A 184 -15.72 16.29 -4.07
C CYS A 184 -14.81 16.99 -5.10
N ARG A 185 -13.51 17.13 -4.82
CA ARG A 185 -12.53 17.78 -5.73
C ARG A 185 -11.82 16.79 -6.66
N ASP A 186 -12.12 15.51 -6.58
CA ASP A 186 -11.56 14.44 -7.45
C ASP A 186 -10.03 14.51 -7.59
N GLY A 187 -9.35 14.57 -6.44
CA GLY A 187 -7.89 14.60 -6.37
C GLY A 187 -7.25 15.98 -6.60
N GLN A 188 -8.03 17.03 -6.84
CA GLN A 188 -7.50 18.39 -6.96
C GLN A 188 -7.09 18.92 -5.57
N PRO A 189 -5.87 19.45 -5.40
CA PRO A 189 -5.45 20.02 -4.14
C PRO A 189 -6.32 21.22 -3.71
N ALA A 190 -6.53 21.35 -2.40
CA ALA A 190 -7.14 22.51 -1.78
C ALA A 190 -6.13 23.19 -0.86
N SER A 191 -5.96 24.50 -1.01
CA SER A 191 -5.08 25.27 -0.13
C SER A 191 -5.64 25.35 1.30
N LEU A 192 -4.79 25.73 2.24
CA LEU A 192 -5.22 25.93 3.63
C LEU A 192 -6.27 27.04 3.74
N GLU A 193 -6.13 28.09 2.94
CA GLU A 193 -7.05 29.21 2.87
C GLU A 193 -8.39 28.77 2.29
N GLU A 194 -8.38 27.96 1.22
CA GLU A 194 -9.62 27.40 0.64
C GLU A 194 -10.36 26.53 1.65
N LEU A 195 -9.65 25.69 2.41
CA LEU A 195 -10.26 24.89 3.47
C LEU A 195 -10.86 25.78 4.56
N LEU A 196 -10.16 26.82 5.02
CA LEU A 196 -10.68 27.77 6.01
C LEU A 196 -11.96 28.46 5.53
N VAL A 197 -11.99 28.92 4.30
CA VAL A 197 -13.15 29.63 3.75
C VAL A 197 -14.33 28.68 3.56
N ASN A 198 -14.11 27.52 2.96
CA ASN A 198 -15.21 26.65 2.52
C ASN A 198 -15.71 25.68 3.60
N VAL A 199 -14.85 25.30 4.55
CA VAL A 199 -15.23 24.34 5.61
C VAL A 199 -15.49 25.03 6.93
N TRP A 200 -14.62 25.97 7.35
CA TRP A 200 -14.83 26.71 8.61
C TRP A 200 -15.76 27.90 8.46
N GLN A 201 -16.12 28.27 7.21
CA GLN A 201 -16.89 29.49 6.92
C GLN A 201 -16.31 30.75 7.59
N ALA A 202 -15.03 30.72 7.89
CA ALA A 202 -14.31 31.75 8.58
C ALA A 202 -13.40 32.50 7.61
N PRO A 203 -13.64 33.81 7.36
CA PRO A 203 -12.63 34.61 6.68
C PRO A 203 -11.31 34.52 7.43
N ALA A 204 -10.20 34.45 6.73
CA ALA A 204 -8.85 34.22 7.27
C ALA A 204 -8.44 35.23 8.39
N TYR A 205 -9.17 36.32 8.53
CA TYR A 205 -8.96 37.40 9.54
C TYR A 205 -9.98 37.40 10.69
N ARG A 206 -10.93 36.43 10.74
CA ARG A 206 -11.96 36.36 11.81
C ARG A 206 -11.95 35.02 12.57
N GLY A 207 -10.79 34.60 13.07
CA GLY A 207 -10.69 33.56 14.10
C GLY A 207 -10.41 32.14 13.63
N GLY A 208 -10.34 31.86 12.31
CA GLY A 208 -9.80 30.61 11.78
C GLY A 208 -8.29 30.72 11.65
N THR A 209 -7.54 29.79 12.22
CA THR A 209 -6.08 29.76 12.08
C THR A 209 -5.65 28.58 11.19
N LEU A 210 -4.58 28.77 10.41
CA LEU A 210 -3.97 27.70 9.64
C LEU A 210 -3.60 26.48 10.52
N ALA A 211 -3.26 26.76 11.80
CA ALA A 211 -2.99 25.73 12.78
C ALA A 211 -4.21 24.82 13.06
N GLN A 212 -5.43 25.36 13.01
CA GLN A 212 -6.64 24.56 13.18
C GLN A 212 -6.84 23.58 12.01
N VAL A 213 -6.58 24.03 10.78
CA VAL A 213 -6.64 23.16 9.59
C VAL A 213 -5.60 22.04 9.71
N HIS A 214 -4.35 22.37 10.02
CA HIS A 214 -3.31 21.38 10.23
C HIS A 214 -3.65 20.35 11.31
N ASN A 215 -4.21 20.82 12.44
CA ASN A 215 -4.64 19.93 13.52
C ASN A 215 -5.81 19.03 13.09
N CYS A 216 -6.75 19.55 12.31
CA CYS A 216 -7.86 18.76 11.77
C CYS A 216 -7.33 17.69 10.80
N ILE A 217 -6.49 18.05 9.84
CA ILE A 217 -5.83 17.14 8.91
C ILE A 217 -5.07 16.03 9.68
N LYS A 218 -4.30 16.41 10.70
CA LYS A 218 -3.58 15.43 11.54
C LYS A 218 -4.53 14.43 12.19
N ARG A 219 -5.68 14.89 12.74
CA ARG A 219 -6.68 14.02 13.37
C ARG A 219 -7.36 13.10 12.34
N ILE A 220 -7.69 13.61 11.17
CA ILE A 220 -8.25 12.80 10.08
C ILE A 220 -7.25 11.70 9.71
N ARG A 221 -5.99 12.04 9.45
CA ARG A 221 -4.94 11.07 9.15
C ARG A 221 -4.82 9.99 10.21
N GLN A 222 -4.86 10.35 11.49
CA GLN A 222 -4.82 9.37 12.59
C GLN A 222 -5.93 8.33 12.52
N LYS A 223 -7.05 8.65 11.89
CA LYS A 223 -8.23 7.79 11.81
C LYS A 223 -8.32 6.99 10.50
N ILE A 224 -7.88 7.60 9.39
CA ILE A 224 -8.03 6.97 8.07
C ILE A 224 -6.73 6.38 7.51
N GLU A 225 -5.55 6.87 7.93
CA GLU A 225 -4.30 6.39 7.36
C GLU A 225 -3.80 5.13 8.07
N PRO A 226 -3.25 4.16 7.32
CA PRO A 226 -2.56 3.02 7.91
C PRO A 226 -1.21 3.42 8.54
N ASP A 227 -0.52 4.39 7.95
CA ASP A 227 0.74 4.96 8.44
C ASP A 227 0.72 6.49 8.35
N LEU A 228 0.89 7.15 9.50
CA LEU A 228 0.90 8.61 9.58
C LEU A 228 2.12 9.27 8.93
N ARG A 229 3.22 8.54 8.78
CA ARG A 229 4.44 9.06 8.17
C ARG A 229 4.38 9.03 6.65
N HIS A 230 3.59 8.10 6.11
CA HIS A 230 3.40 7.92 4.68
C HIS A 230 1.91 7.91 4.36
N PRO A 231 1.23 9.06 4.42
CA PRO A 231 -0.21 9.15 4.18
C PRO A 231 -0.51 8.77 2.72
N ARG A 232 -1.51 7.91 2.54
CA ARG A 232 -1.91 7.38 1.23
C ARG A 232 -3.21 7.96 0.72
N TYR A 233 -4.13 8.25 1.64
CA TYR A 233 -5.43 8.81 1.31
C TYR A 233 -5.40 10.32 1.32
N LEU A 234 -5.01 10.91 2.44
CA LEU A 234 -4.98 12.36 2.63
C LEU A 234 -3.56 12.88 2.43
N CYS A 235 -3.23 13.15 1.18
CA CYS A 235 -1.91 13.59 0.76
C CYS A 235 -1.75 15.11 0.84
N CYS A 236 -0.51 15.56 0.72
CA CYS A 236 -0.16 16.98 0.67
C CYS A 236 0.78 17.21 -0.53
N GLU A 237 0.42 18.15 -1.36
CA GLU A 237 1.29 18.64 -2.42
C GLU A 237 1.92 19.96 -2.00
N ARG A 238 3.25 20.00 -1.98
CA ARG A 238 3.98 21.15 -1.47
C ARG A 238 3.70 22.40 -2.30
N GLY A 239 3.20 23.44 -1.64
CA GLY A 239 2.82 24.71 -2.27
C GLY A 239 1.39 24.76 -2.84
N TRP A 240 0.69 23.63 -2.93
CA TRP A 240 -0.67 23.55 -3.48
C TRP A 240 -1.72 23.23 -2.42
N GLY A 241 -1.40 22.40 -1.43
CA GLY A 241 -2.33 22.07 -0.36
C GLY A 241 -2.58 20.58 -0.16
N TYR A 242 -3.78 20.23 0.30
CA TYR A 242 -4.17 18.87 0.62
C TYR A 242 -5.16 18.32 -0.42
N PHE A 243 -5.07 17.02 -0.69
CA PHE A 243 -5.98 16.33 -1.60
C PHE A 243 -6.21 14.89 -1.15
N LEU A 244 -7.32 14.31 -1.60
CA LEU A 244 -7.56 12.88 -1.46
C LEU A 244 -7.00 12.15 -2.67
N ASN A 245 -6.16 11.16 -2.39
CA ASN A 245 -5.57 10.27 -3.37
C ASN A 245 -6.29 8.92 -3.34
N ASP A 246 -6.53 8.35 -4.51
CA ASP A 246 -6.97 6.96 -4.63
C ASP A 246 -5.74 6.07 -4.83
N PRO A 247 -5.31 5.32 -3.79
CA PRO A 247 -4.15 4.46 -3.90
C PRO A 247 -4.33 3.28 -4.87
N THR A 248 -5.56 3.01 -5.34
CA THR A 248 -5.85 1.93 -6.29
C THR A 248 -5.88 2.41 -7.74
N ARG A 249 -5.96 3.71 -7.99
CA ARG A 249 -6.05 4.29 -9.34
C ARG A 249 -4.80 4.00 -10.18
N ALA A 250 -3.63 3.90 -9.55
CA ALA A 250 -2.38 3.51 -10.23
C ALA A 250 -2.38 2.03 -10.70
N VAL A 251 -3.14 1.17 -10.03
CA VAL A 251 -3.26 -0.26 -10.38
C VAL A 251 -4.23 -0.46 -11.54
N SER A 252 -5.27 0.36 -11.64
CA SER A 252 -6.28 0.28 -12.71
C SER A 252 -5.73 0.69 -14.09
N LEU A 253 -4.74 1.57 -14.13
CA LEU A 253 -4.10 1.99 -15.40
C LEU A 253 -3.13 0.93 -15.97
N ALA A 254 -2.76 -0.08 -15.18
CA ALA A 254 -1.88 -1.16 -15.63
C ALA A 254 -2.64 -2.34 -16.28
N SER A 255 -3.97 -2.34 -16.26
CA SER A 255 -4.77 -3.48 -16.74
C SER A 255 -5.39 -3.31 -18.13
N ASP A 256 -5.39 -2.11 -18.74
CA ASP A 256 -6.07 -1.89 -20.03
C ASP A 256 -5.15 -1.60 -21.22
N ASP A 257 -3.89 -1.24 -21.01
CA ASP A 257 -2.92 -1.13 -22.10
C ASP A 257 -1.53 -1.51 -21.58
N GLY A 258 -0.94 -2.52 -22.18
CA GLY A 258 0.46 -2.85 -21.94
C GLY A 258 1.35 -1.67 -22.31
N LEU A 259 1.65 -0.77 -21.38
CA LEU A 259 2.89 0.02 -21.32
C LEU A 259 2.89 1.03 -20.16
N VAL A 260 4.05 1.05 -19.48
CA VAL A 260 4.66 2.19 -18.79
C VAL A 260 4.01 2.65 -17.49
N VAL A 261 4.59 2.18 -16.41
CA VAL A 261 4.53 2.82 -15.10
C VAL A 261 5.21 4.19 -15.21
N PRO A 262 4.53 5.32 -14.95
CA PRO A 262 5.24 6.56 -14.75
C PRO A 262 6.03 6.46 -13.45
N ALA A 263 7.34 6.59 -13.56
CA ALA A 263 8.24 6.76 -12.44
C ALA A 263 7.72 7.91 -11.55
N VAL A 264 7.48 7.60 -10.28
CA VAL A 264 7.30 8.63 -9.26
C VAL A 264 8.60 9.43 -9.22
N SER A 265 8.56 10.63 -9.73
CA SER A 265 9.66 11.58 -9.63
C SER A 265 9.88 11.90 -8.16
N LEU A 266 10.92 11.32 -7.58
CA LEU A 266 11.45 11.76 -6.30
C LEU A 266 12.16 13.10 -6.53
N PRO A 267 11.82 14.17 -5.81
CA PRO A 267 12.66 15.34 -5.80
C PRO A 267 13.94 15.03 -5.05
N LEU A 268 15.06 15.11 -5.77
CA LEU A 268 16.40 15.23 -5.19
C LEU A 268 16.51 16.53 -4.37
N ARG A 269 16.99 16.37 -3.16
CA ARG A 269 17.52 17.27 -2.13
C ARG A 269 16.60 17.53 -0.96
#